data_4c4233e69ee756efb638b9c0948584c0
#
_entry.id   4c4233e69ee756efb638b9c0948584c0
#
_cell.length_a   1.000
_cell.length_b   1.000
_cell.length_c   1.000
_cell.angle_alpha   90.00
_cell.angle_beta   90.00
_cell.angle_gamma   90.00
#
_symmetry.space_group_name_H-M   'P 1'
#
loop_
_entity.id
_entity.type
_entity.pdbx_description
1 polymer ?
#
loop_
_entity_poly.entity_id
_entity_poly.type
_entity_poly.pdbx_seq_one_letter_code
_entity_poly.pdbx_strand_id
1 'polypeptide(L)'
;MTAGVRSVAQRQHLASGQDSDVFIRSDGLLVKRTRTGRDLRREAEMMVYLSGCGIPVPRVHDAARDELVMQYVPGPRMSEEIGRKPWFAGGLGKELADLHRRLDVIPAPDFLSGEGDLLHLDLHPGNVVLGPEGPVVLDWASATKGDRRLDVALSWVSLAVASLAPVKKLTRWRFLRSFMANADPLAVEAIPEAARIRLGRHDRDPRERAVLQRLMDRDRH
;
A
#
# COMPACT_ATOMS: atom_id res chain seq x y z
N MET A 1 23.31 37.76 -10.78
CA MET A 1 23.36 36.33 -10.44
C MET A 1 22.99 36.19 -8.98
N THR A 2 21.71 36.05 -8.68
CA THR A 2 21.19 35.84 -7.32
C THR A 2 20.84 34.36 -7.19
N ALA A 3 21.72 33.61 -6.53
CA ALA A 3 21.43 32.24 -6.10
C ALA A 3 20.27 32.30 -5.10
N GLY A 4 19.08 31.85 -5.52
CA GLY A 4 17.93 31.74 -4.66
C GLY A 4 18.25 30.77 -3.52
N VAL A 5 18.38 31.33 -2.31
CA VAL A 5 18.40 30.56 -1.07
C VAL A 5 17.06 29.82 -1.00
N ARG A 6 17.05 28.51 -1.30
CA ARG A 6 15.92 27.64 -0.98
C ARG A 6 15.77 27.69 0.54
N SER A 7 14.78 28.47 1.00
CA SER A 7 14.38 28.48 2.41
C SER A 7 14.16 27.03 2.85
N VAL A 8 14.96 26.57 3.79
CA VAL A 8 14.77 25.24 4.41
C VAL A 8 13.52 25.37 5.28
N ALA A 9 12.37 25.10 4.67
CA ALA A 9 11.10 25.06 5.39
C ALA A 9 11.25 24.12 6.59
N GLN A 10 10.88 24.59 7.76
CA GLN A 10 10.91 23.80 9.01
C GLN A 10 10.14 22.49 8.78
N ARG A 11 10.77 21.35 9.11
CA ARG A 11 10.22 20.01 8.92
C ARG A 11 10.03 19.36 10.29
N GLN A 12 8.84 18.87 10.55
CA GLN A 12 8.54 18.07 11.73
C GLN A 12 8.47 16.60 11.30
N HIS A 13 9.22 15.73 11.96
CA HIS A 13 9.15 14.29 11.72
C HIS A 13 7.76 13.76 12.08
N LEU A 14 7.14 13.03 11.16
CA LEU A 14 5.80 12.49 11.31
C LEU A 14 5.83 10.95 11.52
N ALA A 15 6.61 10.25 10.73
CA ALA A 15 6.70 8.79 10.77
C ALA A 15 8.00 8.29 10.12
N SER A 16 8.46 7.12 10.56
CA SER A 16 9.51 6.34 9.90
C SER A 16 8.91 5.04 9.38
N GLY A 17 9.02 4.82 8.07
CA GLY A 17 8.73 3.54 7.43
C GLY A 17 9.96 2.64 7.37
N GLN A 18 9.88 1.55 6.60
CA GLN A 18 11.00 0.62 6.42
C GLN A 18 12.15 1.27 5.63
N ASP A 19 11.85 1.96 4.53
CA ASP A 19 12.82 2.51 3.58
C ASP A 19 12.87 4.03 3.55
N SER A 20 11.95 4.71 4.23
CA SER A 20 11.79 6.16 4.14
C SER A 20 11.32 6.78 5.45
N ASP A 21 11.69 8.02 5.65
CA ASP A 21 11.13 8.89 6.68
C ASP A 21 10.15 9.89 6.07
N VAL A 22 9.10 10.22 6.82
CA VAL A 22 8.06 11.15 6.40
C VAL A 22 8.04 12.34 7.36
N PHE A 23 8.02 13.54 6.79
CA PHE A 23 8.00 14.81 7.51
C PHE A 23 6.82 15.64 7.05
N ILE A 24 6.30 16.49 7.93
CA ILE A 24 5.39 17.56 7.56
C ILE A 24 6.17 18.88 7.50
N ARG A 25 6.00 19.63 6.42
CA ARG A 25 6.58 20.96 6.21
C ARG A 25 5.69 22.03 6.83
N SER A 26 6.27 23.20 7.12
CA SER A 26 5.54 24.36 7.67
C SER A 26 4.43 24.89 6.75
N ASP A 27 4.46 24.56 5.46
CA ASP A 27 3.41 24.87 4.48
C ASP A 27 2.31 23.79 4.37
N GLY A 28 2.35 22.78 5.24
CA GLY A 28 1.35 21.70 5.29
C GLY A 28 1.58 20.56 4.29
N LEU A 29 2.66 20.59 3.51
CA LEU A 29 2.98 19.49 2.59
C LEU A 29 3.74 18.37 3.31
N LEU A 30 3.59 17.12 2.80
CA LEU A 30 4.41 15.99 3.22
C LEU A 30 5.69 15.89 2.40
N VAL A 31 6.75 15.50 3.07
CA VAL A 31 8.03 15.15 2.46
C VAL A 31 8.37 13.72 2.84
N LYS A 32 8.43 12.83 1.85
CA LYS A 32 8.97 11.47 1.98
C LYS A 32 10.42 11.50 1.56
N ARG A 33 11.33 11.01 2.42
CA ARG A 33 12.76 10.96 2.15
C ARG A 33 13.25 9.52 2.25
N THR A 34 13.93 9.04 1.20
CA THR A 34 14.49 7.69 1.22
C THR A 34 15.71 7.58 2.12
N ARG A 35 15.86 6.45 2.82
CA ARG A 35 17.06 6.06 3.56
C ARG A 35 17.92 5.04 2.80
N THR A 36 17.32 4.37 1.82
CA THR A 36 17.96 3.28 1.07
C THR A 36 18.55 3.71 -0.26
N GLY A 37 18.43 5.01 -0.62
CA GLY A 37 18.88 5.52 -1.92
C GLY A 37 17.97 5.16 -3.09
N ARG A 38 16.78 4.59 -2.84
CA ARG A 38 15.75 4.32 -3.85
C ARG A 38 15.34 5.62 -4.54
N ASP A 39 15.18 5.59 -5.85
CA ASP A 39 14.75 6.74 -6.64
C ASP A 39 13.25 6.98 -6.47
N LEU A 40 12.87 8.06 -5.79
CA LEU A 40 11.48 8.42 -5.51
C LEU A 40 10.75 9.06 -6.69
N ARG A 41 11.48 9.44 -7.77
CA ARG A 41 10.85 9.99 -8.98
C ARG A 41 9.93 8.99 -9.66
N ARG A 42 10.24 7.67 -9.61
CA ARG A 42 9.36 6.62 -10.13
C ARG A 42 8.04 6.52 -9.38
N GLU A 43 8.07 6.64 -8.06
CA GLU A 43 6.87 6.69 -7.25
C GLU A 43 6.03 7.93 -7.57
N ALA A 44 6.67 9.08 -7.71
CA ALA A 44 6.01 10.33 -8.10
C ALA A 44 5.36 10.23 -9.49
N GLU A 45 6.06 9.68 -10.49
CA GLU A 45 5.55 9.47 -11.84
C GLU A 45 4.30 8.57 -11.83
N MET A 46 4.34 7.49 -11.03
CA MET A 46 3.20 6.60 -10.84
C MET A 46 2.00 7.33 -10.22
N MET A 47 2.20 8.12 -9.18
CA MET A 47 1.12 8.89 -8.54
C MET A 47 0.52 9.94 -9.49
N VAL A 48 1.34 10.61 -10.31
CA VAL A 48 0.85 11.56 -11.33
C VAL A 48 0.00 10.84 -12.37
N TYR A 49 0.46 9.70 -12.87
CA TYR A 49 -0.29 8.86 -13.82
C TYR A 49 -1.65 8.45 -13.24
N LEU A 50 -1.67 7.91 -12.02
CA LEU A 50 -2.88 7.45 -11.35
C LEU A 50 -3.87 8.58 -11.06
N SER A 51 -3.38 9.74 -10.66
CA SER A 51 -4.21 10.93 -10.48
C SER A 51 -4.91 11.31 -11.79
N GLY A 52 -4.21 11.23 -12.92
CA GLY A 52 -4.77 11.42 -14.26
C GLY A 52 -5.84 10.40 -14.64
N CYS A 53 -5.75 9.18 -14.10
CA CYS A 53 -6.74 8.11 -14.27
C CYS A 53 -7.90 8.17 -13.25
N GLY A 54 -7.95 9.17 -12.38
CA GLY A 54 -9.00 9.31 -11.36
C GLY A 54 -8.86 8.37 -10.15
N ILE A 55 -7.69 7.78 -9.95
CA ILE A 55 -7.38 7.01 -8.73
C ILE A 55 -6.97 7.99 -7.63
N PRO A 56 -7.56 7.89 -6.42
CA PRO A 56 -7.25 8.79 -5.32
C PRO A 56 -5.86 8.48 -4.74
N VAL A 57 -4.92 9.35 -5.08
CA VAL A 57 -3.54 9.36 -4.57
C VAL A 57 -3.19 10.77 -4.10
N PRO A 58 -2.23 10.97 -3.20
CA PRO A 58 -1.77 12.30 -2.83
C PRO A 58 -1.26 13.06 -4.04
N ARG A 59 -1.62 14.35 -4.16
CA ARG A 59 -1.09 15.20 -5.22
C ARG A 59 0.42 15.36 -5.08
N VAL A 60 1.17 15.08 -6.13
CA VAL A 60 2.62 15.33 -6.20
C VAL A 60 2.87 16.82 -6.44
N HIS A 61 3.76 17.42 -5.65
CA HIS A 61 4.18 18.82 -5.77
C HIS A 61 5.59 18.95 -6.32
N ASP A 62 6.51 18.08 -5.89
CA ASP A 62 7.90 18.05 -6.37
C ASP A 62 8.48 16.66 -6.15
N ALA A 63 9.45 16.27 -6.96
CA ALA A 63 10.10 14.98 -6.84
C ALA A 63 11.58 15.07 -7.26
N ALA A 64 12.44 14.65 -6.34
CA ALA A 64 13.85 14.42 -6.57
C ALA A 64 14.17 12.93 -6.36
N ARG A 65 15.43 12.54 -6.61
CA ARG A 65 15.85 11.16 -6.44
C ARG A 65 15.65 10.65 -5.01
N ASP A 66 15.93 11.48 -4.02
CA ASP A 66 15.93 11.12 -2.60
C ASP A 66 14.75 11.73 -1.81
N GLU A 67 13.94 12.57 -2.45
CA GLU A 67 12.85 13.30 -1.80
C GLU A 67 11.63 13.43 -2.70
N LEU A 68 10.44 13.15 -2.13
CA LEU A 68 9.14 13.33 -2.76
C LEU A 68 8.30 14.27 -1.90
N VAL A 69 7.86 15.39 -2.48
CA VAL A 69 6.96 16.36 -1.84
C VAL A 69 5.55 16.15 -2.38
N MET A 70 4.62 15.91 -1.47
CA MET A 70 3.24 15.57 -1.81
C MET A 70 2.23 16.19 -0.85
N GLN A 71 0.98 16.18 -1.24
CA GLN A 71 -0.15 16.59 -0.43
C GLN A 71 -0.21 15.79 0.88
N TYR A 72 -0.45 16.48 1.99
CA TYR A 72 -0.89 15.82 3.22
C TYR A 72 -2.37 15.48 3.10
N VAL A 73 -2.72 14.22 3.27
CA VAL A 73 -4.11 13.74 3.32
C VAL A 73 -4.51 13.60 4.78
N PRO A 74 -5.42 14.44 5.30
CA PRO A 74 -5.86 14.32 6.68
C PRO A 74 -6.81 13.13 6.83
N GLY A 75 -6.66 12.38 7.92
CA GLY A 75 -7.50 11.23 8.24
C GLY A 75 -6.71 10.08 8.86
N PRO A 76 -7.38 9.11 9.48
CA PRO A 76 -6.75 7.92 10.00
C PRO A 76 -6.36 6.97 8.87
N ARG A 77 -5.34 6.17 9.09
CA ARG A 77 -5.11 4.98 8.23
C ARG A 77 -6.25 3.98 8.42
N MET A 78 -6.60 3.28 7.36
CA MET A 78 -7.64 2.23 7.43
C MET A 78 -7.30 1.18 8.50
N SER A 79 -6.01 0.84 8.69
CA SER A 79 -5.54 -0.04 9.75
C SER A 79 -5.82 0.48 11.17
N GLU A 80 -5.70 1.79 11.37
CA GLU A 80 -6.03 2.43 12.65
C GLU A 80 -7.53 2.43 12.90
N GLU A 81 -8.32 2.71 11.87
CA GLU A 81 -9.77 2.72 11.96
C GLU A 81 -10.33 1.32 12.26
N ILE A 82 -9.76 0.26 11.67
CA ILE A 82 -10.08 -1.14 12.03
C ILE A 82 -9.82 -1.38 13.54
N GLY A 83 -8.74 -0.81 14.07
CA GLY A 83 -8.41 -0.93 15.49
C GLY A 83 -9.36 -0.15 16.40
N ARG A 84 -9.79 1.03 15.98
CA ARG A 84 -10.68 1.93 16.74
C ARG A 84 -12.14 1.50 16.68
N LYS A 85 -12.59 1.00 15.53
CA LYS A 85 -13.98 0.64 15.25
C LYS A 85 -14.08 -0.77 14.64
N PRO A 86 -13.84 -1.83 15.42
CA PRO A 86 -13.80 -3.20 14.92
C PRO A 86 -15.12 -3.69 14.29
N TRP A 87 -16.25 -3.06 14.62
CA TRP A 87 -17.55 -3.37 14.02
C TRP A 87 -17.65 -2.93 12.55
N PHE A 88 -16.83 -1.96 12.09
CA PHE A 88 -16.76 -1.56 10.69
C PHE A 88 -15.79 -2.41 9.84
N ALA A 89 -15.09 -3.38 10.44
CA ALA A 89 -14.09 -4.19 9.75
C ALA A 89 -14.60 -4.82 8.44
N GLY A 90 -15.85 -5.29 8.40
CA GLY A 90 -16.44 -5.82 7.17
C GLY A 90 -16.61 -4.76 6.09
N GLY A 91 -17.08 -3.57 6.42
CA GLY A 91 -17.19 -2.45 5.48
C GLY A 91 -15.83 -2.03 4.92
N LEU A 92 -14.82 -1.93 5.78
CA LEU A 92 -13.46 -1.59 5.37
C LEU A 92 -12.79 -2.68 4.52
N GLY A 93 -13.13 -3.96 4.75
CA GLY A 93 -12.70 -5.06 3.88
C GLY A 93 -13.30 -4.95 2.47
N LYS A 94 -14.58 -4.62 2.37
CA LYS A 94 -15.23 -4.33 1.08
C LYS A 94 -14.58 -3.13 0.39
N GLU A 95 -14.33 -2.04 1.12
CA GLU A 95 -13.66 -0.83 0.60
C GLU A 95 -12.28 -1.14 0.00
N LEU A 96 -11.48 -1.96 0.68
CA LEU A 96 -10.18 -2.39 0.13
C LEU A 96 -10.35 -3.19 -1.17
N ALA A 97 -11.36 -4.08 -1.26
CA ALA A 97 -11.66 -4.80 -2.49
C ALA A 97 -12.13 -3.86 -3.62
N ASP A 98 -12.92 -2.83 -3.28
CA ASP A 98 -13.35 -1.82 -4.23
C ASP A 98 -12.18 -1.01 -4.80
N LEU A 99 -11.14 -0.73 -3.98
CA LEU A 99 -9.90 -0.11 -4.44
C LEU A 99 -9.16 -1.01 -5.43
N HIS A 100 -9.02 -2.32 -5.17
CA HIS A 100 -8.43 -3.26 -6.14
C HIS A 100 -9.20 -3.26 -7.45
N ARG A 101 -10.54 -3.37 -7.42
CA ARG A 101 -11.36 -3.35 -8.65
C ARG A 101 -11.22 -2.05 -9.44
N ARG A 102 -11.01 -0.92 -8.76
CA ARG A 102 -10.73 0.36 -9.45
C ARG A 102 -9.37 0.36 -10.13
N LEU A 103 -8.38 -0.32 -9.56
CA LEU A 103 -7.06 -0.48 -10.18
C LEU A 103 -7.08 -1.46 -11.36
N ASP A 104 -7.90 -2.51 -11.30
CA ASP A 104 -8.01 -3.55 -12.34
C ASP A 104 -8.40 -3.01 -13.73
N VAL A 105 -9.05 -1.84 -13.79
CA VAL A 105 -9.46 -1.20 -15.06
C VAL A 105 -8.47 -0.14 -15.55
N ILE A 106 -7.40 0.12 -14.79
CA ILE A 106 -6.38 1.11 -15.16
C ILE A 106 -5.30 0.40 -15.99
N PRO A 107 -5.01 0.86 -17.22
CA PRO A 107 -3.90 0.32 -17.99
C PRO A 107 -2.58 0.49 -17.24
N ALA A 108 -1.71 -0.50 -17.33
CA ALA A 108 -0.37 -0.35 -16.76
C ALA A 108 0.46 0.59 -17.65
N PRO A 109 1.08 1.67 -17.09
CA PRO A 109 1.80 2.64 -17.89
C PRO A 109 3.09 2.06 -18.51
N ASP A 110 3.52 2.59 -19.67
CA ASP A 110 4.66 2.09 -20.44
C ASP A 110 6.00 2.21 -19.72
N PHE A 111 6.13 3.15 -18.78
CA PHE A 111 7.37 3.30 -18.01
C PHE A 111 7.59 2.19 -16.95
N LEU A 112 6.57 1.37 -16.65
CA LEU A 112 6.73 0.17 -15.85
C LEU A 112 7.22 -1.01 -16.71
N SER A 113 8.20 -1.75 -16.20
CA SER A 113 8.74 -2.94 -16.83
C SER A 113 7.81 -4.15 -16.66
N GLY A 114 7.87 -5.10 -17.59
CA GLY A 114 7.09 -6.33 -17.56
C GLY A 114 5.85 -6.28 -18.44
N GLU A 115 5.02 -7.31 -18.31
CA GLU A 115 3.75 -7.46 -19.04
C GLU A 115 2.61 -7.71 -18.04
N GLY A 116 1.37 -7.41 -18.45
CA GLY A 116 0.18 -7.63 -17.66
C GLY A 116 -0.45 -6.36 -17.08
N ASP A 117 -1.24 -6.55 -16.04
CA ASP A 117 -2.02 -5.52 -15.38
C ASP A 117 -1.15 -4.66 -14.44
N LEU A 118 -1.66 -3.49 -14.07
CA LEU A 118 -1.03 -2.65 -13.05
C LEU A 118 -1.19 -3.29 -11.66
N LEU A 119 -0.07 -3.45 -10.96
CA LEU A 119 -0.02 -3.96 -9.59
C LEU A 119 0.58 -2.92 -8.64
N HIS A 120 0.01 -2.82 -7.44
CA HIS A 120 0.57 -2.04 -6.33
C HIS A 120 1.64 -2.85 -5.57
N LEU A 121 1.42 -4.14 -5.40
CA LEU A 121 2.18 -5.15 -4.66
C LEU A 121 2.31 -4.92 -3.14
N ASP A 122 1.73 -3.86 -2.60
CA ASP A 122 1.72 -3.59 -1.15
C ASP A 122 0.44 -2.86 -0.72
N LEU A 123 -0.68 -3.08 -1.43
CA LEU A 123 -1.97 -2.48 -1.09
C LEU A 123 -2.60 -3.18 0.12
N HIS A 124 -2.44 -2.58 1.28
CA HIS A 124 -3.00 -3.07 2.53
C HIS A 124 -3.56 -1.90 3.37
N PRO A 125 -4.35 -2.14 4.44
CA PRO A 125 -4.98 -1.07 5.23
C PRO A 125 -4.03 -0.04 5.82
N GLY A 126 -2.74 -0.35 5.97
CA GLY A 126 -1.71 0.59 6.40
C GLY A 126 -1.32 1.61 5.31
N ASN A 127 -1.58 1.28 4.03
CA ASN A 127 -1.29 2.14 2.88
C ASN A 127 -2.55 2.81 2.32
N VAL A 128 -3.66 2.83 3.09
CA VAL A 128 -4.88 3.56 2.75
C VAL A 128 -5.21 4.55 3.85
N VAL A 129 -5.32 5.84 3.52
CA VAL A 129 -5.82 6.90 4.41
C VAL A 129 -7.30 7.12 4.11
N LEU A 130 -8.12 7.14 5.15
CA LEU A 130 -9.54 7.49 5.06
C LEU A 130 -9.69 9.01 5.12
N GLY A 131 -9.49 9.65 3.99
CA GLY A 131 -9.59 11.10 3.84
C GLY A 131 -11.04 11.61 3.80
N PRO A 132 -11.24 12.93 3.84
CA PRO A 132 -12.57 13.55 3.84
C PRO A 132 -13.37 13.29 2.55
N GLU A 133 -12.70 13.07 1.43
CA GLU A 133 -13.32 12.78 0.12
C GLU A 133 -13.35 11.28 -0.22
N GLY A 134 -12.91 10.42 0.71
CA GLY A 134 -12.84 8.97 0.54
C GLY A 134 -11.43 8.40 0.76
N PRO A 135 -11.25 7.11 0.49
CA PRO A 135 -9.97 6.44 0.69
C PRO A 135 -8.93 6.90 -0.33
N VAL A 136 -7.71 7.18 0.14
CA VAL A 136 -6.55 7.59 -0.67
C VAL A 136 -5.44 6.56 -0.51
N VAL A 137 -4.92 6.06 -1.63
CA VAL A 137 -3.89 5.01 -1.67
C VAL A 137 -2.50 5.64 -1.64
N LEU A 138 -1.66 5.15 -0.75
CA LEU A 138 -0.29 5.60 -0.51
C LEU A 138 0.73 4.54 -0.94
N ASP A 139 1.99 4.96 -1.04
CA ASP A 139 3.19 4.10 -1.16
C ASP A 139 3.22 3.22 -2.41
N TRP A 140 3.30 3.88 -3.56
CA TRP A 140 3.39 3.28 -4.90
C TRP A 140 4.79 2.82 -5.29
N ALA A 141 5.69 2.78 -4.33
CA ALA A 141 7.09 2.46 -4.54
C ALA A 141 7.36 1.06 -5.11
N SER A 142 6.43 0.11 -4.92
CA SER A 142 6.52 -1.28 -5.41
C SER A 142 5.73 -1.54 -6.69
N ALA A 143 5.10 -0.51 -7.29
CA ALA A 143 4.25 -0.68 -8.46
C ALA A 143 5.00 -1.35 -9.63
N THR A 144 4.33 -2.28 -10.30
CA THR A 144 4.87 -3.05 -11.43
C THR A 144 3.74 -3.56 -12.33
N LYS A 145 4.08 -4.34 -13.37
CA LYS A 145 3.15 -5.08 -14.20
C LYS A 145 3.11 -6.55 -13.79
N GLY A 146 1.95 -7.20 -13.93
CA GLY A 146 1.79 -8.63 -13.65
C GLY A 146 0.34 -9.09 -13.63
N ASP A 147 0.09 -10.24 -13.01
CA ASP A 147 -1.25 -10.79 -12.82
C ASP A 147 -1.95 -10.08 -11.64
N ARG A 148 -3.06 -9.39 -11.88
CA ARG A 148 -3.84 -8.66 -10.87
C ARG A 148 -4.27 -9.52 -9.68
N ARG A 149 -4.45 -10.85 -9.89
CA ARG A 149 -4.79 -11.79 -8.81
C ARG A 149 -3.73 -11.82 -7.72
N LEU A 150 -2.47 -11.62 -8.12
CA LEU A 150 -1.34 -11.55 -7.19
C LEU A 150 -1.42 -10.36 -6.24
N ASP A 151 -1.91 -9.20 -6.71
CA ASP A 151 -2.03 -8.00 -5.88
C ASP A 151 -3.08 -8.20 -4.77
N VAL A 152 -4.24 -8.77 -5.12
CA VAL A 152 -5.28 -9.15 -4.14
C VAL A 152 -4.77 -10.21 -3.17
N ALA A 153 -4.09 -11.25 -3.67
CA ALA A 153 -3.53 -12.32 -2.85
C ALA A 153 -2.46 -11.80 -1.87
N LEU A 154 -1.59 -10.87 -2.29
CA LEU A 154 -0.59 -10.23 -1.42
C LEU A 154 -1.23 -9.43 -0.31
N SER A 155 -2.30 -8.67 -0.60
CA SER A 155 -3.07 -7.94 0.41
C SER A 155 -3.64 -8.89 1.45
N TRP A 156 -4.26 -10.00 1.01
CA TRP A 156 -4.80 -11.02 1.89
C TRP A 156 -3.72 -11.69 2.73
N VAL A 157 -2.63 -12.16 2.11
CA VAL A 157 -1.51 -12.83 2.79
C VAL A 157 -0.90 -11.91 3.85
N SER A 158 -0.63 -10.65 3.52
CA SER A 158 -0.04 -9.67 4.43
C SER A 158 -0.86 -9.50 5.71
N LEU A 159 -2.18 -9.51 5.58
CA LEU A 159 -3.10 -9.41 6.72
C LEU A 159 -3.29 -10.73 7.45
N ALA A 160 -3.33 -11.86 6.73
CA ALA A 160 -3.56 -13.18 7.30
C ALA A 160 -2.42 -13.64 8.21
N VAL A 161 -1.17 -13.32 7.84
CA VAL A 161 0.02 -13.76 8.59
C VAL A 161 0.37 -12.86 9.76
N ALA A 162 -0.08 -11.59 9.78
CA ALA A 162 0.24 -10.64 10.84
C ALA A 162 -0.09 -11.21 12.23
N SER A 163 0.89 -11.16 13.13
CA SER A 163 0.72 -11.62 14.52
C SER A 163 -0.20 -10.67 15.28
N LEU A 164 -1.35 -11.14 15.74
CA LEU A 164 -2.36 -10.31 16.42
C LEU A 164 -2.78 -10.95 17.76
N ALA A 165 -3.07 -10.08 18.73
CA ALA A 165 -3.71 -10.49 19.98
C ALA A 165 -5.05 -11.21 19.71
N PRO A 166 -5.47 -12.19 20.57
CA PRO A 166 -6.68 -13.00 20.33
C PRO A 166 -7.94 -12.20 20.03
N VAL A 167 -8.16 -11.08 20.74
CA VAL A 167 -9.32 -10.19 20.56
C VAL A 167 -9.38 -9.60 19.13
N LYS A 168 -8.22 -9.34 18.53
CA LYS A 168 -8.14 -8.78 17.17
C LYS A 168 -8.33 -9.83 16.06
N LYS A 169 -8.32 -11.13 16.39
CA LYS A 169 -8.49 -12.20 15.40
C LYS A 169 -9.88 -12.21 14.78
N LEU A 170 -10.94 -11.96 15.56
CA LEU A 170 -12.31 -11.89 15.04
C LEU A 170 -12.49 -10.69 14.10
N THR A 171 -11.94 -9.53 14.47
CA THR A 171 -11.96 -8.33 13.62
C THR A 171 -11.26 -8.59 12.29
N ARG A 172 -10.06 -9.19 12.32
CA ARG A 172 -9.31 -9.58 11.13
C ARG A 172 -10.09 -10.57 10.28
N TRP A 173 -10.70 -11.60 10.89
CA TRP A 173 -11.51 -12.59 10.17
C TRP A 173 -12.67 -11.91 9.43
N ARG A 174 -13.42 -11.00 10.09
CA ARG A 174 -14.51 -10.25 9.46
C ARG A 174 -14.02 -9.41 8.30
N PHE A 175 -12.89 -8.72 8.47
CA PHE A 175 -12.26 -7.93 7.42
C PHE A 175 -11.89 -8.82 6.22
N LEU A 176 -11.09 -9.86 6.43
CA LEU A 176 -10.59 -10.75 5.38
C LEU A 176 -11.72 -11.49 4.65
N ARG A 177 -12.73 -11.95 5.39
CA ARG A 177 -13.92 -12.57 4.79
C ARG A 177 -14.65 -11.59 3.86
N SER A 178 -14.87 -10.38 4.30
CA SER A 178 -15.54 -9.36 3.47
C SER A 178 -14.67 -8.94 2.29
N PHE A 179 -13.36 -8.78 2.49
CA PHE A 179 -12.40 -8.47 1.43
C PHE A 179 -12.48 -9.52 0.32
N MET A 180 -12.27 -10.79 0.64
CA MET A 180 -12.29 -11.87 -0.36
C MET A 180 -13.67 -12.08 -1.02
N ALA A 181 -14.76 -11.85 -0.30
CA ALA A 181 -16.11 -11.94 -0.85
C ALA A 181 -16.42 -10.85 -1.89
N ASN A 182 -15.65 -9.75 -1.92
CA ASN A 182 -15.82 -8.63 -2.83
C ASN A 182 -14.64 -8.42 -3.80
N ALA A 183 -13.57 -9.18 -3.67
CA ALA A 183 -12.42 -9.19 -4.58
C ALA A 183 -12.60 -10.23 -5.70
N ASP A 184 -11.62 -10.31 -6.61
CA ASP A 184 -11.59 -11.34 -7.65
C ASP A 184 -11.55 -12.75 -6.99
N PRO A 185 -12.54 -13.62 -7.22
CA PRO A 185 -12.56 -14.96 -6.64
C PRO A 185 -11.37 -15.84 -7.06
N LEU A 186 -10.77 -15.60 -8.22
CA LEU A 186 -9.59 -16.31 -8.70
C LEU A 186 -8.29 -15.89 -7.99
N ALA A 187 -8.32 -14.82 -7.20
CA ALA A 187 -7.15 -14.40 -6.41
C ALA A 187 -6.67 -15.48 -5.41
N VAL A 188 -7.56 -16.41 -5.04
CA VAL A 188 -7.21 -17.55 -4.18
C VAL A 188 -6.11 -18.42 -4.80
N GLU A 189 -6.09 -18.54 -6.13
CA GLU A 189 -5.09 -19.32 -6.88
C GLU A 189 -3.69 -18.71 -6.79
N ALA A 190 -3.60 -17.40 -6.61
CA ALA A 190 -2.32 -16.67 -6.48
C ALA A 190 -1.77 -16.64 -5.03
N ILE A 191 -2.48 -17.18 -4.03
CA ILE A 191 -2.04 -17.16 -2.62
C ILE A 191 -0.67 -17.83 -2.41
N PRO A 192 -0.36 -19.00 -3.01
CA PRO A 192 0.96 -19.62 -2.81
C PRO A 192 2.11 -18.76 -3.34
N GLU A 193 1.93 -18.11 -4.49
CA GLU A 193 2.91 -17.19 -5.04
C GLU A 193 3.05 -15.93 -4.18
N ALA A 194 1.95 -15.34 -3.76
CA ALA A 194 1.93 -14.21 -2.84
C ALA A 194 2.66 -14.53 -1.53
N ALA A 195 2.48 -15.76 -0.99
CA ALA A 195 3.18 -16.21 0.20
C ALA A 195 4.70 -16.31 -0.03
N ARG A 196 5.17 -16.79 -1.21
CA ARG A 196 6.60 -16.81 -1.57
C ARG A 196 7.18 -15.40 -1.63
N ILE A 197 6.49 -14.47 -2.29
CA ILE A 197 6.94 -13.07 -2.41
C ILE A 197 7.00 -12.44 -1.02
N ARG A 198 5.99 -12.63 -0.19
CA ARG A 198 5.94 -12.10 1.17
C ARG A 198 7.07 -12.64 2.03
N LEU A 199 7.37 -13.94 1.94
CA LEU A 199 8.48 -14.58 2.66
C LEU A 199 9.83 -13.96 2.28
N GLY A 200 10.07 -13.68 1.00
CA GLY A 200 11.31 -13.05 0.53
C GLY A 200 11.49 -11.59 0.98
N ARG A 201 10.38 -10.88 1.26
CA ARG A 201 10.44 -9.46 1.66
C ARG A 201 10.57 -9.26 3.18
N HIS A 202 10.02 -10.14 4.01
CA HIS A 202 9.80 -9.92 5.45
C HIS A 202 10.12 -11.17 6.29
N ASP A 203 11.35 -11.60 6.27
CA ASP A 203 11.81 -12.81 6.95
C ASP A 203 12.21 -12.57 8.43
N ARG A 204 11.33 -11.97 9.25
CA ARG A 204 11.70 -11.57 10.62
C ARG A 204 10.96 -12.31 11.74
N ASP A 205 9.72 -12.77 11.52
CA ASP A 205 8.96 -13.49 12.56
C ASP A 205 8.84 -14.99 12.22
N PRO A 206 9.39 -15.89 13.06
CA PRO A 206 9.28 -17.34 12.84
C PRO A 206 7.82 -17.84 12.75
N ARG A 207 6.87 -17.16 13.42
CA ARG A 207 5.45 -17.53 13.38
C ARG A 207 4.83 -17.16 12.02
N GLU A 208 5.14 -15.98 11.50
CA GLU A 208 4.70 -15.56 10.17
C GLU A 208 5.28 -16.48 9.10
N ARG A 209 6.58 -16.82 9.20
CA ARG A 209 7.26 -17.78 8.32
C ARG A 209 6.53 -19.12 8.27
N ALA A 210 6.19 -19.71 9.44
CA ALA A 210 5.50 -21.00 9.49
C ALA A 210 4.11 -20.95 8.82
N VAL A 211 3.39 -19.83 8.92
CA VAL A 211 2.11 -19.65 8.24
C VAL A 211 2.32 -19.52 6.73
N LEU A 212 3.29 -18.72 6.28
CA LEU A 212 3.61 -18.53 4.87
C LEU A 212 4.00 -19.86 4.20
N GLN A 213 4.83 -20.68 4.85
CA GLN A 213 5.19 -22.01 4.35
C GLN A 213 3.97 -22.90 4.13
N ARG A 214 3.03 -22.94 5.09
CA ARG A 214 1.77 -23.69 4.94
C ARG A 214 0.90 -23.18 3.78
N LEU A 215 0.91 -21.89 3.51
CA LEU A 215 0.17 -21.31 2.38
C LEU A 215 0.80 -21.69 1.04
N MET A 216 2.14 -21.77 0.98
CA MET A 216 2.87 -22.21 -0.21
C MET A 216 2.64 -23.69 -0.54
N ASP A 217 2.44 -24.54 0.48
CA ASP A 217 2.25 -25.99 0.30
C ASP A 217 0.82 -26.36 -0.17
N ARG A 218 -0.12 -25.42 -0.21
CA ARG A 218 -1.51 -25.68 -0.66
C ARG A 218 -1.63 -26.11 -2.13
N ASP A 219 -0.63 -25.75 -2.95
CA ASP A 219 -0.60 -26.15 -4.37
C ASP A 219 -0.15 -27.61 -4.58
N ARG A 220 0.22 -28.34 -3.53
CA ARG A 220 0.80 -29.69 -3.67
C ARG A 220 -0.21 -30.82 -3.42
N HIS A 221 -1.46 -30.48 -3.21
CA HIS A 221 -2.57 -31.41 -2.99
C HIS A 221 -3.82 -31.02 -3.78
#